data_df238975ecf751ab180e6b8874a5fb8a
#
_entry.id   df238975ecf751ab180e6b8874a5fb8a
#
_cell.length_a   1.000
_cell.length_b   1.000
_cell.length_c   1.000
_cell.angle_alpha   90.00
_cell.angle_beta   90.00
_cell.angle_gamma   90.00
#
_symmetry.space_group_name_H-M   'P 1'
#
loop_
_entity.id
_entity.type
_entity.pdbx_description
1 polymer ?
#
loop_
_entity_poly.entity_id
_entity_poly.type
_entity_poly.pdbx_seq_one_letter_code
_entity_poly.pdbx_strand_id
1 'polypeptide(L)'
;MLGIDIGSNTLRAVFMDEYFNKLKSEEFIIATAKNMQNGLISNEAIQRLFNALKILSEKYNLSQAKAVATAAFRNAKNTEDIFIKIEKEFQLKIQVIDAKTEAKLSILGMQERLKTLKLFRKNLSYCDLGGASCEISNDYFSKSYDFGIISFYERMNFKAIKPNAYVNFFKKHPKNLAYIKDKKLKIHFSSYPVHFKQIFFEAFNVIKEAKKNLKGKFFVLNSGVPTTLCAYKQNIKYKDYLEESVNGKILKRKDFFNFALKIWNLEQEKAKIYLGENRKKYLIAGSMILFALFDKQKLIVIDDGVREGVCIAHFKNIKF
;
A
#
# COMPACT_ATOMS: atom_id res chain seq x y z
N MET A 1 19.78 5.64 13.39
CA MET A 1 18.87 6.73 12.98
C MET A 1 17.43 6.21 12.97
N LEU A 2 16.49 6.94 13.54
CA LEU A 2 15.07 6.60 13.49
C LEU A 2 14.40 7.40 12.35
N GLY A 3 13.86 6.70 11.37
CA GLY A 3 13.02 7.25 10.30
C GLY A 3 11.55 6.96 10.59
N ILE A 4 10.69 7.97 10.47
CA ILE A 4 9.25 7.87 10.76
C ILE A 4 8.47 8.36 9.54
N ASP A 5 7.52 7.54 9.09
CA ASP A 5 6.52 7.86 8.06
C ASP A 5 5.13 7.87 8.68
N ILE A 6 4.44 9.01 8.60
CA ILE A 6 3.09 9.21 9.14
C ILE A 6 2.11 9.31 7.97
N GLY A 7 1.55 8.16 7.61
CA GLY A 7 0.63 8.03 6.49
C GLY A 7 -0.84 8.23 6.87
N SER A 8 -1.71 8.02 5.89
CA SER A 8 -3.17 8.14 6.05
C SER A 8 -3.79 7.04 6.92
N ASN A 9 -3.13 5.90 7.05
CA ASN A 9 -3.62 4.76 7.82
C ASN A 9 -2.67 4.33 8.94
N THR A 10 -1.36 4.41 8.71
CA THR A 10 -0.34 3.90 9.62
C THR A 10 0.72 4.95 9.93
N LEU A 11 1.27 4.87 11.14
CA LEU A 11 2.59 5.37 11.47
C LEU A 11 3.55 4.20 11.39
N ARG A 12 4.59 4.33 10.58
CA ARG A 12 5.67 3.36 10.46
C ARG A 12 6.99 3.98 10.88
N ALA A 13 7.75 3.26 11.67
CA ALA A 13 9.07 3.69 12.09
C ALA A 13 10.11 2.59 11.82
N VAL A 14 11.33 3.00 11.45
CA VAL A 14 12.47 2.09 11.28
C VAL A 14 13.69 2.68 11.97
N PHE A 15 14.36 1.86 12.77
CA PHE A 15 15.68 2.18 13.29
C PHE A 15 16.73 1.52 12.41
N MET A 16 17.59 2.32 11.80
CA MET A 16 18.56 1.90 10.77
C MET A 16 19.95 2.40 11.13
N ASP A 17 20.97 1.59 10.85
CA ASP A 17 22.37 1.99 10.95
C ASP A 17 22.88 2.70 9.68
N GLU A 18 24.10 3.18 9.69
CA GLU A 18 24.75 3.90 8.58
C GLU A 18 25.04 3.01 7.36
N TYR A 19 25.04 1.69 7.55
CA TYR A 19 25.19 0.68 6.49
C TYR A 19 23.85 0.26 5.88
N PHE A 20 22.76 0.95 6.26
CA PHE A 20 21.37 0.70 5.83
C PHE A 20 20.82 -0.65 6.31
N ASN A 21 21.37 -1.23 7.38
CA ASN A 21 20.77 -2.38 8.03
C ASN A 21 19.58 -1.92 8.89
N LYS A 22 18.45 -2.58 8.75
CA LYS A 22 17.32 -2.37 9.65
C LYS A 22 17.58 -3.11 10.96
N LEU A 23 17.63 -2.37 12.03
CA LEU A 23 17.82 -2.91 13.38
C LEU A 23 16.48 -3.22 14.04
N LYS A 24 15.47 -2.36 13.84
CA LYS A 24 14.10 -2.55 14.33
C LYS A 24 13.09 -1.83 13.45
N SER A 25 11.86 -2.35 13.38
CA SER A 25 10.71 -1.74 12.72
C SER A 25 9.51 -1.74 13.65
N GLU A 26 8.70 -0.69 13.57
CA GLU A 26 7.45 -0.54 14.32
C GLU A 26 6.35 -0.07 13.37
N GLU A 27 5.13 -0.57 13.56
CA GLU A 27 3.95 -0.13 12.81
C GLU A 27 2.76 0.05 13.75
N PHE A 28 2.07 1.18 13.62
CA PHE A 28 0.88 1.53 14.39
C PHE A 28 -0.25 1.94 13.46
N ILE A 29 -1.44 1.40 13.67
CA ILE A 29 -2.64 1.84 12.94
C ILE A 29 -3.17 3.12 13.60
N ILE A 30 -2.98 4.25 12.93
CA ILE A 30 -3.44 5.58 13.41
C ILE A 30 -4.70 6.05 12.70
N ALA A 31 -4.95 5.55 11.47
CA ALA A 31 -6.14 5.82 10.66
C ALA A 31 -6.49 7.33 10.56
N THR A 32 -5.51 8.17 10.23
CA THR A 32 -5.64 9.64 10.15
C THR A 32 -6.64 10.10 9.11
N ALA A 33 -6.79 9.36 8.00
CA ALA A 33 -7.77 9.69 6.96
C ALA A 33 -9.19 9.22 7.32
N LYS A 34 -9.38 8.42 8.38
CA LYS A 34 -10.70 7.93 8.77
C LYS A 34 -11.47 9.00 9.53
N ASN A 35 -12.74 9.17 9.19
CA ASN A 35 -13.65 10.12 9.83
C ASN A 35 -13.17 11.58 9.78
N MET A 36 -12.39 11.96 8.76
CA MET A 36 -12.09 13.37 8.50
C MET A 36 -13.39 14.11 8.16
N GLN A 37 -13.69 15.15 8.93
CA GLN A 37 -14.86 16.02 8.71
C GLN A 37 -14.38 17.46 8.53
N ASN A 38 -14.95 18.18 7.57
CA ASN A 38 -14.59 19.57 7.26
C ASN A 38 -13.09 19.81 6.99
N GLY A 39 -12.36 18.77 6.60
CA GLY A 39 -10.91 18.82 6.40
C GLY A 39 -10.10 18.73 7.69
N LEU A 40 -10.67 18.23 8.80
CA LEU A 40 -9.98 18.05 10.08
C LEU A 40 -9.71 16.57 10.35
N ILE A 41 -8.52 16.24 10.80
CA ILE A 41 -8.20 14.93 11.38
C ILE A 41 -8.95 14.80 12.70
N SER A 42 -9.65 13.67 12.90
CA SER A 42 -10.50 13.45 14.07
C SER A 42 -9.68 13.32 15.37
N ASN A 43 -10.30 13.67 16.50
CA ASN A 43 -9.67 13.57 17.81
C ASN A 43 -9.23 12.13 18.15
N GLU A 44 -9.99 11.12 17.71
CA GLU A 44 -9.65 9.72 17.94
C GLU A 44 -8.39 9.33 17.13
N ALA A 45 -8.21 9.87 15.92
CA ALA A 45 -7.00 9.64 15.13
C ALA A 45 -5.79 10.35 15.73
N ILE A 46 -5.97 11.57 16.22
CA ILE A 46 -4.94 12.34 16.95
C ILE A 46 -4.51 11.57 18.20
N GLN A 47 -5.47 11.06 18.99
CA GLN A 47 -5.16 10.27 20.18
C GLN A 47 -4.36 9.00 19.84
N ARG A 48 -4.72 8.28 18.76
CA ARG A 48 -3.94 7.11 18.31
C ARG A 48 -2.52 7.50 17.89
N LEU A 49 -2.35 8.63 17.22
CA LEU A 49 -1.03 9.13 16.82
C LEU A 49 -0.18 9.44 18.07
N PHE A 50 -0.73 10.17 19.06
CA PHE A 50 -0.01 10.49 20.30
C PHE A 50 0.37 9.24 21.09
N ASN A 51 -0.54 8.26 21.20
CA ASN A 51 -0.24 6.97 21.84
C ASN A 51 0.89 6.22 21.11
N ALA A 52 0.90 6.21 19.78
CA ALA A 52 1.97 5.60 19.00
C ALA A 52 3.32 6.29 19.23
N LEU A 53 3.34 7.63 19.24
CA LEU A 53 4.55 8.41 19.53
C LEU A 53 5.04 8.22 20.97
N LYS A 54 4.14 8.09 21.94
CA LYS A 54 4.48 7.78 23.32
C LYS A 54 5.20 6.42 23.41
N ILE A 55 4.65 5.37 22.80
CA ILE A 55 5.30 4.05 22.77
C ILE A 55 6.69 4.10 22.10
N LEU A 56 6.83 4.91 21.03
CA LEU A 56 8.12 5.09 20.38
C LEU A 56 9.10 5.87 21.27
N SER A 57 8.65 6.89 22.01
CA SER A 57 9.51 7.70 22.89
C SER A 57 10.07 6.91 24.09
N GLU A 58 9.39 5.84 24.49
CA GLU A 58 9.86 4.92 25.53
C GLU A 58 11.05 4.07 25.04
N LYS A 59 11.20 3.91 23.72
CA LYS A 59 12.23 3.05 23.09
C LYS A 59 13.33 3.85 22.40
N TYR A 60 13.03 5.06 21.93
CA TYR A 60 13.91 5.85 21.07
C TYR A 60 13.89 7.34 21.45
N ASN A 61 15.03 8.01 21.27
CA ASN A 61 15.09 9.47 21.36
C ASN A 61 14.47 10.10 20.11
N LEU A 62 13.24 10.61 20.23
CA LEU A 62 12.52 11.19 19.11
C LEU A 62 13.07 12.55 18.65
N SER A 63 13.82 13.28 19.50
CA SER A 63 14.44 14.56 19.10
C SER A 63 15.47 14.41 17.98
N GLN A 64 16.04 13.22 17.84
CA GLN A 64 17.02 12.87 16.80
C GLN A 64 16.38 12.16 15.59
N ALA A 65 15.09 11.85 15.66
CA ALA A 65 14.39 11.18 14.57
C ALA A 65 14.17 12.13 13.38
N LYS A 66 14.06 11.54 12.18
CA LYS A 66 13.56 12.22 10.99
C LYS A 66 12.17 11.71 10.67
N ALA A 67 11.19 12.60 10.78
CA ALA A 67 9.80 12.26 10.58
C ALA A 67 9.20 13.03 9.41
N VAL A 68 8.46 12.30 8.56
CA VAL A 68 7.68 12.88 7.48
C VAL A 68 6.21 12.52 7.62
N ALA A 69 5.34 13.42 7.13
CA ALA A 69 3.91 13.18 7.07
C ALA A 69 3.41 13.39 5.64
N THR A 70 2.42 12.60 5.23
CA THR A 70 2.00 12.47 3.84
C THR A 70 0.55 12.93 3.61
N ALA A 71 -0.17 12.33 2.68
CA ALA A 71 -1.42 12.83 2.12
C ALA A 71 -2.48 13.31 3.11
N ALA A 72 -2.71 12.61 4.24
CA ALA A 72 -3.72 13.04 5.21
C ALA A 72 -3.38 14.39 5.84
N PHE A 73 -2.11 14.60 6.18
CA PHE A 73 -1.62 15.84 6.78
C PHE A 73 -1.45 16.98 5.78
N ARG A 74 -1.14 16.67 4.50
CA ARG A 74 -1.16 17.70 3.43
C ARG A 74 -2.52 18.35 3.27
N ASN A 75 -3.58 17.56 3.48
CA ASN A 75 -4.95 17.99 3.20
C ASN A 75 -5.72 18.45 4.45
N ALA A 76 -5.17 18.24 5.64
CA ALA A 76 -5.85 18.58 6.89
C ALA A 76 -5.57 20.02 7.33
N LYS A 77 -6.63 20.72 7.76
CA LYS A 77 -6.56 22.12 8.24
C LYS A 77 -5.94 22.26 9.64
N ASN A 78 -5.97 21.18 10.44
CA ASN A 78 -5.45 21.16 11.80
C ASN A 78 -4.05 20.52 11.92
N THR A 79 -3.33 20.38 10.81
CA THR A 79 -1.99 19.77 10.79
C THR A 79 -1.01 20.54 11.64
N GLU A 80 -0.96 21.86 11.50
CA GLU A 80 -0.03 22.72 12.25
C GLU A 80 -0.23 22.63 13.75
N ASP A 81 -1.48 22.72 14.21
CA ASP A 81 -1.83 22.59 15.64
C ASP A 81 -1.43 21.24 16.23
N ILE A 82 -1.60 20.17 15.45
CA ILE A 82 -1.19 18.81 15.84
C ILE A 82 0.33 18.75 15.99
N PHE A 83 1.08 19.30 15.03
CA PHE A 83 2.54 19.22 15.02
C PHE A 83 3.18 20.09 16.11
N ILE A 84 2.62 21.27 16.41
CA ILE A 84 3.05 22.10 17.54
C ILE A 84 2.93 21.32 18.87
N LYS A 85 1.82 20.59 19.06
CA LYS A 85 1.62 19.75 20.25
C LYS A 85 2.62 18.60 20.31
N ILE A 86 2.88 17.95 19.18
CA ILE A 86 3.86 16.84 19.07
C ILE A 86 5.27 17.34 19.34
N GLU A 87 5.67 18.47 18.78
CA GLU A 87 7.01 19.06 19.03
C GLU A 87 7.19 19.43 20.49
N LYS A 88 6.15 20.00 21.12
CA LYS A 88 6.17 20.35 22.54
C LYS A 88 6.30 19.13 23.46
N GLU A 89 5.58 18.04 23.16
CA GLU A 89 5.51 16.85 24.02
C GLU A 89 6.69 15.89 23.78
N PHE A 90 7.05 15.66 22.50
CA PHE A 90 8.03 14.64 22.12
C PHE A 90 9.35 15.21 21.56
N GLN A 91 9.48 16.53 21.41
CA GLN A 91 10.62 17.19 20.74
C GLN A 91 10.83 16.70 19.30
N LEU A 92 9.78 16.15 18.66
CA LEU A 92 9.81 15.59 17.33
C LEU A 92 9.34 16.63 16.30
N LYS A 93 10.23 16.99 15.38
CA LYS A 93 9.87 17.81 14.21
C LYS A 93 9.40 16.92 13.07
N ILE A 94 8.20 17.23 12.55
CA ILE A 94 7.59 16.47 11.44
C ILE A 94 7.53 17.38 10.21
N GLN A 95 8.06 16.90 9.10
CA GLN A 95 7.99 17.60 7.82
C GLN A 95 6.83 17.05 6.98
N VAL A 96 5.90 17.91 6.55
CA VAL A 96 4.92 17.52 5.51
C VAL A 96 5.62 17.51 4.17
N ILE A 97 5.59 16.37 3.49
CA ILE A 97 6.21 16.20 2.18
C ILE A 97 5.16 16.13 1.07
N ASP A 98 5.48 16.66 -0.10
CA ASP A 98 4.62 16.54 -1.28
C ASP A 98 4.64 15.12 -1.88
N ALA A 99 3.71 14.83 -2.76
CA ALA A 99 3.59 13.51 -3.38
C ALA A 99 4.83 13.11 -4.21
N LYS A 100 5.54 14.08 -4.78
CA LYS A 100 6.75 13.84 -5.56
C LYS A 100 7.92 13.43 -4.66
N THR A 101 8.07 14.09 -3.53
CA THR A 101 9.07 13.78 -2.50
C THR A 101 8.77 12.43 -1.85
N GLU A 102 7.50 12.16 -1.51
CA GLU A 102 7.03 10.88 -0.99
C GLU A 102 7.41 9.72 -1.93
N ALA A 103 7.11 9.86 -3.24
CA ALA A 103 7.49 8.86 -4.24
C ALA A 103 9.02 8.69 -4.36
N LYS A 104 9.81 9.76 -4.32
CA LYS A 104 11.28 9.69 -4.37
C LYS A 104 11.85 8.94 -3.16
N LEU A 105 11.38 9.24 -1.97
CA LEU A 105 11.82 8.56 -0.74
C LEU A 105 11.42 7.08 -0.75
N SER A 106 10.19 6.77 -1.16
CA SER A 106 9.73 5.39 -1.29
C SER A 106 10.61 4.60 -2.28
N ILE A 107 10.91 5.17 -3.45
CA ILE A 107 11.81 4.55 -4.44
C ILE A 107 13.21 4.36 -3.86
N LEU A 108 13.73 5.33 -3.13
CA LEU A 108 15.08 5.26 -2.53
C LEU A 108 15.16 4.08 -1.56
N GLY A 109 14.16 3.91 -0.69
CA GLY A 109 14.07 2.76 0.21
C GLY A 109 14.02 1.42 -0.55
N MET A 110 13.12 1.32 -1.54
CA MET A 110 12.99 0.11 -2.37
C MET A 110 14.27 -0.22 -3.14
N GLN A 111 14.94 0.78 -3.72
CA GLN A 111 16.18 0.57 -4.50
C GLN A 111 17.31 0.02 -3.63
N GLU A 112 17.48 0.53 -2.42
CA GLU A 112 18.52 0.06 -1.53
C GLU A 112 18.26 -1.39 -1.10
N ARG A 113 17.01 -1.74 -0.78
CA ARG A 113 16.63 -3.12 -0.51
C ARG A 113 16.89 -4.05 -1.71
N LEU A 114 16.54 -3.62 -2.92
CA LEU A 114 16.81 -4.39 -4.14
C LEU A 114 18.30 -4.62 -4.37
N LYS A 115 19.17 -3.65 -4.05
CA LYS A 115 20.63 -3.82 -4.13
C LYS A 115 21.11 -4.86 -3.14
N THR A 116 20.68 -4.76 -1.89
CA THR A 116 21.00 -5.74 -0.82
C THR A 116 20.59 -7.17 -1.23
N LEU A 117 19.43 -7.32 -1.88
CA LEU A 117 18.93 -8.60 -2.38
C LEU A 117 19.55 -9.03 -3.72
N LYS A 118 20.45 -8.25 -4.32
CA LYS A 118 21.00 -8.45 -5.67
C LYS A 118 19.93 -8.55 -6.78
N LEU A 119 18.80 -7.88 -6.57
CA LEU A 119 17.67 -7.84 -7.51
C LEU A 119 17.55 -6.50 -8.25
N PHE A 120 18.38 -5.51 -7.90
CA PHE A 120 18.37 -4.21 -8.56
C PHE A 120 18.72 -4.34 -10.05
N ARG A 121 17.96 -3.64 -10.89
CA ARG A 121 18.15 -3.60 -12.35
C ARG A 121 17.88 -2.19 -12.86
N LYS A 122 18.48 -1.84 -14.00
CA LYS A 122 18.09 -0.64 -14.74
C LYS A 122 16.66 -0.81 -15.28
N ASN A 123 15.94 0.31 -15.44
CA ASN A 123 14.57 0.35 -16.00
C ASN A 123 13.51 -0.42 -15.18
N LEU A 124 13.64 -0.41 -13.85
CA LEU A 124 12.57 -0.84 -12.98
C LEU A 124 11.45 0.20 -12.98
N SER A 125 10.22 -0.27 -12.90
CA SER A 125 9.07 0.57 -12.59
C SER A 125 8.56 0.20 -11.20
N TYR A 126 7.98 1.18 -10.52
CA TYR A 126 7.49 1.07 -9.15
C TYR A 126 6.00 1.32 -9.14
N CYS A 127 5.28 0.58 -8.33
CA CYS A 127 3.85 0.79 -8.12
C CYS A 127 3.56 0.66 -6.62
N ASP A 128 3.14 1.76 -6.03
CA ASP A 128 2.63 1.81 -4.67
C ASP A 128 1.11 1.99 -4.70
N LEU A 129 0.37 0.99 -4.26
CA LEU A 129 -1.09 1.04 -4.15
C LEU A 129 -1.45 1.31 -2.69
N GLY A 130 -1.52 2.57 -2.35
CA GLY A 130 -1.88 3.05 -1.03
C GLY A 130 -3.37 2.98 -0.70
N GLY A 131 -3.75 3.57 0.44
CA GLY A 131 -5.16 3.64 0.87
C GLY A 131 -6.02 4.56 0.03
N ALA A 132 -5.49 5.72 -0.36
CA ALA A 132 -6.22 6.77 -1.06
C ALA A 132 -5.83 6.90 -2.54
N SER A 133 -4.58 6.60 -2.89
CA SER A 133 -3.99 6.83 -4.21
C SER A 133 -3.17 5.62 -4.67
N CYS A 134 -2.77 5.64 -5.95
CA CYS A 134 -1.86 4.68 -6.56
C CYS A 134 -0.77 5.45 -7.30
N GLU A 135 0.48 5.26 -6.89
CA GLU A 135 1.65 5.88 -7.50
C GLU A 135 2.31 4.91 -8.45
N ILE A 136 2.56 5.36 -9.69
CA ILE A 136 3.33 4.61 -10.69
C ILE A 136 4.49 5.47 -11.13
N SER A 137 5.70 4.93 -11.04
CA SER A 137 6.92 5.67 -11.36
C SER A 137 8.00 4.78 -11.97
N ASN A 138 8.93 5.41 -12.67
CA ASN A 138 10.20 4.87 -13.12
C ASN A 138 11.20 6.03 -13.26
N ASP A 139 12.37 5.78 -13.81
CA ASP A 139 13.44 6.81 -13.96
C ASP A 139 13.00 8.06 -14.74
N TYR A 140 11.95 7.96 -15.58
CA TYR A 140 11.52 9.04 -16.52
C TYR A 140 10.10 9.54 -16.25
N PHE A 141 9.36 8.88 -15.36
CA PHE A 141 7.94 9.12 -15.20
C PHE A 141 7.53 8.90 -13.75
N SER A 142 6.72 9.80 -13.20
CA SER A 142 6.07 9.63 -11.91
C SER A 142 4.68 10.25 -11.97
N LYS A 143 3.66 9.48 -11.63
CA LYS A 143 2.28 9.94 -11.58
C LYS A 143 1.51 9.27 -10.46
N SER A 144 0.77 10.07 -9.70
CA SER A 144 -0.24 9.62 -8.76
C SER A 144 -1.62 9.60 -9.43
N TYR A 145 -2.39 8.57 -9.13
CA TYR A 145 -3.76 8.37 -9.59
C TYR A 145 -4.70 8.37 -8.40
N ASP A 146 -5.85 9.03 -8.53
CA ASP A 146 -6.86 9.18 -7.47
C ASP A 146 -7.71 7.90 -7.29
N PHE A 147 -7.00 6.77 -7.06
CA PHE A 147 -7.61 5.54 -6.58
C PHE A 147 -6.61 4.78 -5.70
N GLY A 148 -7.03 4.47 -4.50
CA GLY A 148 -6.34 3.58 -3.58
C GLY A 148 -7.30 2.49 -3.10
N ILE A 149 -6.83 1.57 -2.29
CA ILE A 149 -7.64 0.40 -1.87
C ILE A 149 -8.85 0.80 -1.02
N ILE A 150 -8.72 1.83 -0.19
CA ILE A 150 -9.81 2.32 0.68
C ILE A 150 -10.73 3.21 -0.14
N SER A 151 -10.18 4.25 -0.79
CA SER A 151 -10.97 5.20 -1.59
C SER A 151 -11.75 4.50 -2.70
N PHE A 152 -11.18 3.49 -3.36
CA PHE A 152 -11.85 2.67 -4.33
C PHE A 152 -13.03 1.90 -3.72
N TYR A 153 -12.80 1.19 -2.60
CA TYR A 153 -13.84 0.37 -1.98
C TYR A 153 -14.98 1.22 -1.42
N GLU A 154 -14.69 2.32 -0.74
CA GLU A 154 -15.70 3.19 -0.10
C GLU A 154 -16.52 4.01 -1.12
N ARG A 155 -15.96 4.31 -2.30
CA ARG A 155 -16.73 4.93 -3.41
C ARG A 155 -17.68 3.96 -4.13
N MET A 156 -17.56 2.65 -3.87
CA MET A 156 -18.38 1.66 -4.56
C MET A 156 -19.84 1.70 -4.10
N ASN A 157 -20.72 1.88 -5.05
CA ASN A 157 -22.16 1.70 -4.83
C ASN A 157 -22.52 0.26 -5.19
N PHE A 158 -22.70 -0.61 -4.18
CA PHE A 158 -23.03 -2.02 -4.36
C PHE A 158 -24.49 -2.23 -4.84
N LYS A 159 -24.89 -1.56 -5.94
CA LYS A 159 -26.16 -1.82 -6.63
C LYS A 159 -26.05 -3.09 -7.48
N ALA A 160 -27.17 -3.77 -7.68
CA ALA A 160 -27.24 -4.94 -8.55
C ALA A 160 -26.77 -4.59 -9.98
N ILE A 161 -25.74 -5.28 -10.46
CA ILE A 161 -25.28 -5.13 -11.84
C ILE A 161 -26.20 -5.94 -12.75
N LYS A 162 -26.72 -5.31 -13.80
CA LYS A 162 -27.54 -5.99 -14.80
C LYS A 162 -26.77 -7.15 -15.46
N PRO A 163 -27.38 -8.34 -15.63
CA PRO A 163 -26.69 -9.52 -16.19
C PRO A 163 -25.95 -9.27 -17.52
N ASN A 164 -26.52 -8.44 -18.39
CA ASN A 164 -25.92 -8.10 -19.69
C ASN A 164 -24.63 -7.25 -19.60
N ALA A 165 -24.37 -6.57 -18.48
CA ALA A 165 -23.14 -5.80 -18.29
C ALA A 165 -21.89 -6.72 -18.31
N TYR A 166 -22.03 -7.93 -17.80
CA TYR A 166 -20.94 -8.93 -17.80
C TYR A 166 -20.58 -9.39 -19.21
N VAL A 167 -21.60 -9.67 -20.04
CA VAL A 167 -21.39 -10.13 -21.42
C VAL A 167 -20.67 -9.04 -22.23
N ASN A 168 -21.08 -7.80 -22.10
CA ASN A 168 -20.48 -6.67 -22.81
C ASN A 168 -19.06 -6.38 -22.32
N PHE A 169 -18.79 -6.50 -21.02
CA PHE A 169 -17.45 -6.36 -20.47
C PHE A 169 -16.49 -7.40 -21.07
N PHE A 170 -16.87 -8.66 -21.09
CA PHE A 170 -16.03 -9.73 -21.65
C PHE A 170 -15.84 -9.62 -23.17
N LYS A 171 -16.83 -9.12 -23.91
CA LYS A 171 -16.65 -8.82 -25.34
C LYS A 171 -15.60 -7.72 -25.56
N LYS A 172 -15.58 -6.69 -24.72
CA LYS A 172 -14.60 -5.57 -24.79
C LYS A 172 -13.21 -5.94 -24.31
N HIS A 173 -13.07 -6.98 -23.47
CA HIS A 173 -11.81 -7.40 -22.89
C HIS A 173 -11.51 -8.89 -23.10
N PRO A 174 -11.34 -9.34 -24.36
CA PRO A 174 -11.20 -10.76 -24.67
C PRO A 174 -9.94 -11.42 -24.05
N LYS A 175 -8.88 -10.63 -23.79
CA LYS A 175 -7.67 -11.12 -23.09
C LYS A 175 -7.95 -11.46 -21.61
N ASN A 176 -8.91 -10.80 -20.99
CA ASN A 176 -9.34 -11.10 -19.61
C ASN A 176 -10.20 -12.37 -19.56
N LEU A 177 -10.92 -12.67 -20.65
CA LEU A 177 -11.62 -13.95 -20.85
C LEU A 177 -10.65 -15.14 -20.93
N ALA A 178 -9.49 -14.99 -21.56
CA ALA A 178 -8.49 -16.05 -21.61
C ALA A 178 -7.96 -16.39 -20.21
N TYR A 179 -7.96 -15.43 -19.30
CA TYR A 179 -7.57 -15.61 -17.91
C TYR A 179 -8.67 -16.25 -17.04
N ILE A 180 -9.92 -15.94 -17.37
CA ILE A 180 -11.12 -16.56 -16.78
C ILE A 180 -11.43 -17.90 -17.48
N LYS A 181 -10.86 -18.12 -18.69
CA LYS A 181 -10.92 -19.36 -19.46
C LYS A 181 -10.00 -20.48 -18.96
N ASP A 182 -9.20 -20.28 -17.94
CA ASP A 182 -8.69 -21.39 -17.15
C ASP A 182 -9.92 -22.22 -16.74
N LYS A 183 -9.97 -23.50 -17.18
CA LYS A 183 -11.18 -24.36 -17.09
C LYS A 183 -11.84 -24.34 -15.70
N LYS A 184 -11.05 -24.09 -14.63
CA LYS A 184 -11.53 -23.95 -13.26
C LYS A 184 -12.23 -22.61 -12.96
N LEU A 185 -11.87 -21.49 -13.62
CA LEU A 185 -12.44 -20.16 -13.36
C LEU A 185 -13.71 -19.89 -14.17
N LYS A 186 -13.83 -20.48 -15.37
CA LYS A 186 -14.98 -20.24 -16.26
C LYS A 186 -16.30 -20.81 -15.72
N ILE A 187 -16.23 -21.89 -14.94
CA ILE A 187 -17.41 -22.60 -14.41
C ILE A 187 -18.02 -21.85 -13.23
N HIS A 188 -17.25 -21.00 -12.51
CA HIS A 188 -17.65 -20.42 -11.24
C HIS A 188 -17.89 -18.91 -11.23
N PHE A 189 -17.48 -18.14 -12.28
CA PHE A 189 -17.65 -16.68 -12.22
C PHE A 189 -19.12 -16.25 -12.21
N SER A 190 -19.99 -16.97 -12.87
CA SER A 190 -21.45 -16.75 -12.80
C SER A 190 -22.01 -16.98 -11.39
N SER A 191 -21.43 -17.92 -10.63
CA SER A 191 -21.84 -18.25 -9.26
C SER A 191 -21.25 -17.37 -8.18
N TYR A 192 -20.26 -16.52 -8.50
CA TYR A 192 -19.70 -15.60 -7.50
C TYR A 192 -20.71 -14.57 -7.04
N PRO A 193 -20.66 -14.15 -5.76
CA PRO A 193 -21.54 -13.13 -5.22
C PRO A 193 -21.48 -11.84 -6.03
N VAL A 194 -22.61 -11.14 -6.10
CA VAL A 194 -22.75 -9.90 -6.90
C VAL A 194 -21.69 -8.87 -6.51
N HIS A 195 -21.43 -8.68 -5.23
CA HIS A 195 -20.43 -7.72 -4.74
C HIS A 195 -19.01 -8.06 -5.20
N PHE A 196 -18.62 -9.35 -5.20
CA PHE A 196 -17.31 -9.77 -5.70
C PHE A 196 -17.15 -9.46 -7.19
N LYS A 197 -18.18 -9.73 -7.99
CA LYS A 197 -18.22 -9.40 -9.41
C LYS A 197 -18.11 -7.89 -9.62
N GLN A 198 -18.80 -7.10 -8.82
CA GLN A 198 -18.78 -5.65 -8.89
C GLN A 198 -17.39 -5.08 -8.64
N ILE A 199 -16.72 -5.53 -7.56
CA ILE A 199 -15.32 -5.15 -7.27
C ILE A 199 -14.43 -5.47 -8.48
N PHE A 200 -14.59 -6.65 -9.08
CA PHE A 200 -13.84 -7.04 -10.26
C PHE A 200 -14.03 -6.08 -11.44
N PHE A 201 -15.28 -5.75 -11.79
CA PHE A 201 -15.55 -4.85 -12.93
C PHE A 201 -15.09 -3.42 -12.68
N GLU A 202 -15.35 -2.89 -11.50
CA GLU A 202 -14.95 -1.53 -11.17
C GLU A 202 -13.42 -1.39 -11.08
N ALA A 203 -12.69 -2.44 -10.69
CA ALA A 203 -11.24 -2.43 -10.75
C ALA A 203 -10.72 -2.20 -12.18
N PHE A 204 -11.33 -2.81 -13.21
CA PHE A 204 -10.96 -2.55 -14.60
C PHE A 204 -11.35 -1.14 -15.08
N ASN A 205 -12.38 -0.55 -14.48
CA ASN A 205 -12.79 0.80 -14.85
C ASN A 205 -11.81 1.84 -14.28
N VAL A 206 -11.45 1.70 -12.99
CA VAL A 206 -10.65 2.70 -12.28
C VAL A 206 -9.21 2.78 -12.80
N ILE A 207 -8.64 1.65 -13.27
CA ILE A 207 -7.24 1.60 -13.71
C ILE A 207 -6.99 2.06 -15.16
N LYS A 208 -8.02 2.44 -15.91
CA LYS A 208 -7.91 2.69 -17.37
C LYS A 208 -6.81 3.68 -17.72
N GLU A 209 -6.70 4.77 -16.98
CA GLU A 209 -5.67 5.78 -17.22
C GLU A 209 -4.29 5.29 -16.79
N ALA A 210 -4.19 4.71 -15.59
CA ALA A 210 -2.95 4.16 -15.06
C ALA A 210 -2.37 3.08 -15.98
N LYS A 211 -3.21 2.22 -16.55
CA LYS A 211 -2.81 1.14 -17.44
C LYS A 211 -2.16 1.63 -18.74
N LYS A 212 -2.53 2.81 -19.25
CA LYS A 212 -1.89 3.42 -20.43
C LYS A 212 -0.43 3.79 -20.18
N ASN A 213 -0.08 4.07 -18.93
CA ASN A 213 1.25 4.51 -18.51
C ASN A 213 2.12 3.36 -17.98
N LEU A 214 1.61 2.13 -17.93
CA LEU A 214 2.38 0.96 -17.55
C LEU A 214 3.38 0.58 -18.65
N LYS A 215 4.61 1.08 -18.51
CA LYS A 215 5.73 0.73 -19.38
C LYS A 215 6.74 -0.09 -18.57
N GLY A 216 7.26 -1.16 -19.17
CA GLY A 216 8.29 -2.00 -18.54
C GLY A 216 7.85 -3.45 -18.30
N LYS A 217 8.87 -4.30 -18.12
CA LYS A 217 8.69 -5.75 -17.88
C LYS A 217 8.74 -6.12 -16.40
N PHE A 218 9.34 -5.26 -15.57
CA PHE A 218 9.57 -5.50 -14.15
C PHE A 218 8.97 -4.36 -13.34
N PHE A 219 8.14 -4.71 -12.38
CA PHE A 219 7.57 -3.77 -11.43
C PHE A 219 7.93 -4.16 -10.01
N VAL A 220 8.30 -3.18 -9.21
CA VAL A 220 8.45 -3.31 -7.78
C VAL A 220 7.16 -2.84 -7.14
N LEU A 221 6.59 -3.68 -6.28
CA LEU A 221 5.33 -3.41 -5.57
C LEU A 221 5.63 -3.18 -4.10
N ASN A 222 5.25 -2.00 -3.63
CA ASN A 222 5.31 -1.64 -2.23
C ASN A 222 3.89 -1.26 -1.78
N SER A 223 3.23 -2.14 -1.07
CA SER A 223 1.97 -1.82 -0.37
C SER A 223 1.47 -3.00 0.44
N GLY A 224 0.47 -2.77 1.28
CA GLY A 224 -0.08 -3.80 2.13
C GLY A 224 -0.76 -4.98 1.40
N VAL A 225 -1.14 -4.82 0.13
CA VAL A 225 -1.78 -5.92 -0.63
C VAL A 225 -0.75 -6.97 -1.08
N PRO A 226 0.33 -6.65 -1.82
CA PRO A 226 1.31 -7.64 -2.24
C PRO A 226 2.05 -8.26 -1.06
N THR A 227 2.36 -7.49 -0.01
CA THR A 227 3.06 -7.99 1.18
C THR A 227 2.18 -8.97 1.97
N THR A 228 0.91 -8.64 2.22
CA THR A 228 -0.04 -9.55 2.88
C THR A 228 -0.29 -10.80 2.04
N LEU A 229 -0.38 -10.68 0.71
CA LEU A 229 -0.50 -11.85 -0.18
C LEU A 229 0.72 -12.77 -0.06
N CYS A 230 1.94 -12.22 -0.04
CA CYS A 230 3.16 -13.01 0.12
C CYS A 230 3.21 -13.71 1.49
N ALA A 231 2.87 -13.03 2.58
CA ALA A 231 2.79 -13.60 3.92
C ALA A 231 1.72 -14.72 3.99
N TYR A 232 0.53 -14.46 3.45
CA TYR A 232 -0.56 -15.42 3.41
C TYR A 232 -0.20 -16.69 2.61
N LYS A 233 0.52 -16.57 1.49
CA LYS A 233 1.02 -17.73 0.71
C LYS A 233 2.00 -18.59 1.52
N GLN A 234 2.70 -18.00 2.45
CA GLN A 234 3.66 -18.67 3.34
C GLN A 234 3.02 -19.12 4.68
N ASN A 235 1.69 -18.95 4.83
CA ASN A 235 0.96 -19.26 6.07
C ASN A 235 1.45 -18.45 7.28
N ILE A 236 2.00 -17.25 7.07
CA ILE A 236 2.45 -16.34 8.13
C ILE A 236 1.23 -15.59 8.66
N LYS A 237 1.03 -15.62 9.98
CA LYS A 237 -0.02 -14.86 10.64
C LYS A 237 0.33 -13.37 10.67
N TYR A 238 -0.68 -12.51 10.69
CA TYR A 238 -0.47 -11.05 10.69
C TYR A 238 0.44 -10.57 11.83
N LYS A 239 0.27 -11.12 13.03
CA LYS A 239 1.10 -10.79 14.21
C LYS A 239 2.55 -11.25 14.11
N ASP A 240 2.81 -12.28 13.30
CA ASP A 240 4.13 -12.90 13.12
C ASP A 240 4.81 -12.39 11.82
N TYR A 241 4.25 -11.32 11.23
CA TYR A 241 4.74 -10.72 10.00
C TYR A 241 6.13 -10.10 10.19
N LEU A 242 7.05 -10.48 9.32
CA LEU A 242 8.38 -9.89 9.19
C LEU A 242 8.62 -9.49 7.75
N GLU A 243 9.11 -8.29 7.52
CA GLU A 243 9.36 -7.72 6.18
C GLU A 243 10.30 -8.58 5.35
N GLU A 244 11.31 -9.18 5.97
CA GLU A 244 12.27 -10.09 5.33
C GLU A 244 11.60 -11.31 4.71
N SER A 245 10.48 -11.75 5.25
CA SER A 245 9.73 -12.90 4.74
C SER A 245 9.11 -12.65 3.37
N VAL A 246 8.89 -11.39 3.00
CA VAL A 246 8.21 -10.99 1.77
C VAL A 246 9.11 -10.26 0.77
N ASN A 247 10.19 -9.63 1.24
CA ASN A 247 11.12 -8.89 0.39
C ASN A 247 11.75 -9.79 -0.67
N GLY A 248 11.73 -9.33 -1.93
CA GLY A 248 12.26 -10.06 -3.08
C GLY A 248 11.34 -11.16 -3.63
N LYS A 249 10.20 -11.43 -3.01
CA LYS A 249 9.23 -12.41 -3.54
C LYS A 249 8.66 -11.94 -4.87
N ILE A 250 8.44 -12.91 -5.77
CA ILE A 250 7.90 -12.63 -7.11
C ILE A 250 6.44 -13.09 -7.16
N LEU A 251 5.58 -12.17 -7.55
CA LEU A 251 4.17 -12.42 -7.80
C LEU A 251 3.86 -12.39 -9.30
N LYS A 252 2.80 -13.09 -9.65
CA LYS A 252 2.18 -13.07 -10.99
C LYS A 252 0.78 -12.48 -10.88
N ARG A 253 0.28 -11.90 -11.95
CA ARG A 253 -1.08 -11.38 -12.04
C ARG A 253 -2.14 -12.31 -11.41
N LYS A 254 -2.08 -13.61 -11.73
CA LYS A 254 -3.04 -14.62 -11.23
C LYS A 254 -3.03 -14.77 -9.71
N ASP A 255 -1.91 -14.47 -9.05
CA ASP A 255 -1.82 -14.60 -7.60
C ASP A 255 -2.78 -13.65 -6.90
N PHE A 256 -2.97 -12.44 -7.42
CA PHE A 256 -3.92 -11.46 -6.87
C PHE A 256 -5.37 -11.92 -6.99
N PHE A 257 -5.78 -12.44 -8.15
CA PHE A 257 -7.14 -12.95 -8.31
C PHE A 257 -7.41 -14.15 -7.39
N ASN A 258 -6.49 -15.11 -7.37
CA ASN A 258 -6.61 -16.29 -6.53
C ASN A 258 -6.64 -15.93 -5.05
N PHE A 259 -5.84 -14.95 -4.64
CA PHE A 259 -5.84 -14.46 -3.27
C PHE A 259 -7.17 -13.79 -2.91
N ALA A 260 -7.66 -12.87 -3.75
CA ALA A 260 -8.95 -12.23 -3.52
C ALA A 260 -10.09 -13.24 -3.39
N LEU A 261 -10.12 -14.25 -4.26
CA LEU A 261 -11.12 -15.32 -4.19
C LEU A 261 -11.01 -16.16 -2.91
N LYS A 262 -9.77 -16.50 -2.53
CA LYS A 262 -9.51 -17.31 -1.34
C LYS A 262 -9.90 -16.57 -0.06
N ILE A 263 -9.52 -15.30 0.07
CA ILE A 263 -9.89 -14.52 1.24
C ILE A 263 -11.36 -14.09 1.25
N TRP A 264 -12.02 -14.01 0.09
CA TRP A 264 -13.47 -13.78 0.05
C TRP A 264 -14.23 -14.83 0.87
N ASN A 265 -13.87 -16.10 0.68
CA ASN A 265 -14.49 -17.24 1.35
C ASN A 265 -13.91 -17.51 2.75
N LEU A 266 -12.94 -16.73 3.20
CA LEU A 266 -12.29 -16.92 4.50
C LEU A 266 -13.22 -16.46 5.61
N GLU A 267 -13.39 -17.28 6.65
CA GLU A 267 -14.13 -16.92 7.86
C GLU A 267 -13.52 -15.70 8.55
N GLN A 268 -14.35 -14.91 9.25
CA GLN A 268 -13.94 -13.64 9.85
C GLN A 268 -12.79 -13.81 10.85
N GLU A 269 -12.85 -14.83 11.72
CA GLU A 269 -11.80 -15.10 12.70
C GLU A 269 -10.47 -15.46 12.03
N LYS A 270 -10.50 -16.34 11.03
CA LYS A 270 -9.30 -16.66 10.25
C LYS A 270 -8.77 -15.44 9.47
N ALA A 271 -9.68 -14.61 8.97
CA ALA A 271 -9.28 -13.36 8.31
C ALA A 271 -8.56 -12.43 9.29
N LYS A 272 -9.03 -12.27 10.52
CA LYS A 272 -8.35 -11.48 11.56
C LYS A 272 -6.94 -12.00 11.85
N ILE A 273 -6.77 -13.32 11.95
CA ILE A 273 -5.48 -13.95 12.24
C ILE A 273 -4.45 -13.72 11.13
N TYR A 274 -4.85 -13.87 9.85
CA TYR A 274 -3.91 -13.85 8.73
C TYR A 274 -3.81 -12.51 8.00
N LEU A 275 -4.87 -11.71 8.02
CA LEU A 275 -4.95 -10.47 7.25
C LEU A 275 -4.90 -9.22 8.12
N GLY A 276 -5.13 -9.36 9.42
CA GLY A 276 -5.35 -8.25 10.33
C GLY A 276 -6.81 -7.80 10.39
N GLU A 277 -7.15 -7.09 11.44
CA GLU A 277 -8.51 -6.66 11.72
C GLU A 277 -9.04 -5.67 10.67
N ASN A 278 -10.29 -5.86 10.24
CA ASN A 278 -11.00 -4.98 9.29
C ASN A 278 -10.34 -4.81 7.91
N ARG A 279 -9.31 -5.60 7.55
CA ARG A 279 -8.56 -5.43 6.29
C ARG A 279 -9.09 -6.28 5.12
N LYS A 280 -9.87 -7.33 5.40
CA LYS A 280 -10.32 -8.32 4.40
C LYS A 280 -10.93 -7.67 3.14
N LYS A 281 -11.90 -6.76 3.31
CA LYS A 281 -12.60 -6.09 2.19
C LYS A 281 -11.65 -5.25 1.33
N TYR A 282 -10.72 -4.54 1.94
CA TYR A 282 -9.73 -3.71 1.26
C TYR A 282 -8.66 -4.53 0.53
N LEU A 283 -8.24 -5.66 1.10
CA LEU A 283 -7.32 -6.58 0.45
C LEU A 283 -7.93 -7.25 -0.78
N ILE A 284 -9.24 -7.56 -0.75
CA ILE A 284 -9.98 -8.03 -1.93
C ILE A 284 -9.98 -6.94 -3.01
N ALA A 285 -10.36 -5.71 -2.65
CA ALA A 285 -10.42 -4.58 -3.57
C ALA A 285 -9.04 -4.29 -4.20
N GLY A 286 -8.00 -4.16 -3.39
CA GLY A 286 -6.64 -3.90 -3.87
C GLY A 286 -6.08 -5.04 -4.72
N SER A 287 -6.41 -6.29 -4.38
CA SER A 287 -6.02 -7.44 -5.21
C SER A 287 -6.68 -7.40 -6.60
N MET A 288 -7.94 -6.98 -6.68
CA MET A 288 -8.62 -6.81 -7.98
C MET A 288 -8.06 -5.64 -8.77
N ILE A 289 -7.69 -4.54 -8.13
CA ILE A 289 -6.99 -3.42 -8.78
C ILE A 289 -5.67 -3.90 -9.39
N LEU A 290 -4.81 -4.56 -8.62
CA LEU A 290 -3.51 -5.06 -9.10
C LEU A 290 -3.67 -6.14 -10.17
N PHE A 291 -4.68 -7.01 -10.06
CA PHE A 291 -5.04 -7.96 -11.10
C PHE A 291 -5.44 -7.27 -12.41
N ALA A 292 -6.24 -6.21 -12.34
CA ALA A 292 -6.68 -5.46 -13.51
C ALA A 292 -5.54 -4.65 -14.14
N LEU A 293 -4.68 -4.07 -13.30
CA LEU A 293 -3.59 -3.18 -13.69
C LEU A 293 -2.50 -3.93 -14.47
N PHE A 294 -2.02 -5.07 -13.96
CA PHE A 294 -0.91 -5.83 -14.55
C PHE A 294 -1.37 -6.92 -15.51
N ASP A 295 -0.54 -7.25 -16.48
CA ASP A 295 -0.78 -8.34 -17.45
C ASP A 295 0.33 -9.42 -17.35
N LYS A 296 1.47 -9.21 -18.03
CA LYS A 296 2.58 -10.18 -18.14
C LYS A 296 3.83 -9.75 -17.37
N GLN A 297 3.77 -8.65 -16.64
CA GLN A 297 4.91 -8.10 -15.92
C GLN A 297 5.37 -9.07 -14.81
N LYS A 298 6.66 -9.05 -14.51
CA LYS A 298 7.21 -9.66 -13.30
C LYS A 298 7.11 -8.67 -12.16
N LEU A 299 6.49 -9.08 -11.05
CA LEU A 299 6.13 -8.22 -9.94
C LEU A 299 6.97 -8.63 -8.74
N ILE A 300 7.92 -7.78 -8.35
CA ILE A 300 8.82 -8.00 -7.22
C ILE A 300 8.22 -7.27 -6.01
N VAL A 301 8.08 -7.95 -4.89
CA VAL A 301 7.54 -7.36 -3.66
C VAL A 301 8.68 -6.85 -2.80
N ILE A 302 8.58 -5.59 -2.37
CA ILE A 302 9.48 -4.95 -1.42
C ILE A 302 8.63 -4.19 -0.40
N ASP A 303 8.87 -4.40 0.89
CA ASP A 303 8.16 -3.69 1.98
C ASP A 303 8.97 -2.51 2.55
N ASP A 304 10.07 -2.17 1.93
CA ASP A 304 10.81 -0.94 2.22
C ASP A 304 10.17 0.23 1.45
N GLY A 305 10.10 1.41 2.08
CA GLY A 305 9.43 2.56 1.48
C GLY A 305 9.92 3.89 2.04
N VAL A 306 8.99 4.78 2.34
CA VAL A 306 9.28 6.16 2.76
C VAL A 306 10.14 6.22 4.01
N ARG A 307 9.84 5.44 5.06
CA ARG A 307 10.59 5.44 6.32
C ARG A 307 12.06 5.07 6.12
N GLU A 308 12.35 4.04 5.31
CA GLU A 308 13.72 3.66 4.95
C GLU A 308 14.37 4.73 4.08
N GLY A 309 13.62 5.27 3.12
CA GLY A 309 14.08 6.36 2.26
C GLY A 309 14.49 7.60 3.04
N VAL A 310 13.78 7.95 4.10
CA VAL A 310 14.13 9.05 5.02
C VAL A 310 15.47 8.80 5.69
N CYS A 311 15.71 7.60 6.22
CA CYS A 311 16.99 7.23 6.81
C CYS A 311 18.14 7.27 5.80
N ILE A 312 17.93 6.66 4.63
CA ILE A 312 18.93 6.59 3.56
C ILE A 312 19.26 8.00 3.04
N ALA A 313 18.25 8.85 2.86
CA ALA A 313 18.45 10.23 2.44
C ALA A 313 19.30 11.02 3.44
N HIS A 314 19.04 10.83 4.75
CA HIS A 314 19.86 11.44 5.80
C HIS A 314 21.31 10.98 5.73
N PHE A 315 21.58 9.66 5.71
CA PHE A 315 22.95 9.14 5.66
C PHE A 315 23.69 9.50 4.37
N LYS A 316 22.97 9.66 3.25
CA LYS A 316 23.56 10.10 1.96
C LYS A 316 23.57 11.62 1.78
N ASN A 317 23.16 12.42 2.77
CA ASN A 317 23.02 13.87 2.70
C ASN A 317 22.16 14.34 1.52
N ILE A 318 21.12 13.58 1.16
CA ILE A 318 20.15 13.94 0.13
C ILE A 318 19.08 14.86 0.76
N LYS A 319 18.99 16.09 0.25
CA LYS A 319 17.91 17.02 0.66
C LYS A 319 16.60 16.65 -0.06
N PHE A 320 15.49 16.72 0.66
CA PHE A 320 14.14 16.48 0.14
C PHE A 320 13.09 17.40 0.78
#